data_72b1cb71326976ce7394d4522c640486
#
_entry.id   72b1cb71326976ce7394d4522c640486
#
_cell.length_a   1.000
_cell.length_b   1.000
_cell.length_c   1.000
_cell.angle_alpha   90.00
_cell.angle_beta   90.00
_cell.angle_gamma   90.00
#
_symmetry.space_group_name_H-M   'P 1'
#
loop_
_entity.id
_entity.type
_entity.pdbx_description
1 polymer ?
#
loop_
_entity_poly.entity_id
_entity_poly.type
_entity_poly.pdbx_seq_one_letter_code
_entity_poly.pdbx_strand_id
1 'polypeptide(L)' 'MKNIKTAKNIKSPFTEAISSIKIIDNENKVHFVPLNNDNTDYQDILQWVADGNTIQEAD' A
#
# COMPACT_ATOMS: atom_id res chain seq x y z
N MET A 1 7.63 10.82 6.92
CA MET A 1 6.86 10.37 5.76
C MET A 1 7.64 9.31 4.99
N LYS A 2 7.01 8.22 4.63
CA LYS A 2 7.65 7.13 3.94
C LYS A 2 7.80 7.44 2.44
N ASN A 3 8.98 7.18 1.88
CA ASN A 3 9.22 7.38 0.45
C ASN A 3 8.78 6.13 -0.31
N ILE A 4 7.57 6.16 -0.85
CA ILE A 4 6.98 5.03 -1.53
C ILE A 4 7.42 5.02 -2.99
N LYS A 5 8.02 3.92 -3.43
CA LYS A 5 8.40 3.71 -4.82
C LYS A 5 7.26 3.07 -5.60
N THR A 6 6.69 1.98 -5.08
CA THR A 6 5.54 1.30 -5.66
C THR A 6 4.61 0.82 -4.56
N ALA A 7 3.34 0.63 -4.90
CA ALA A 7 2.35 0.06 -4.00
C ALA A 7 1.47 -0.90 -4.78
N LYS A 8 1.07 -2.01 -4.16
CA LYS A 8 0.24 -3.03 -4.78
C LYS A 8 -0.76 -3.58 -3.77
N ASN A 9 -2.00 -3.70 -4.18
CA ASN A 9 -3.04 -4.33 -3.36
C ASN A 9 -2.78 -5.82 -3.20
N ILE A 10 -3.03 -6.35 -2.01
CA ILE A 10 -2.88 -7.77 -1.70
C ILE A 10 -4.26 -8.33 -1.34
N LYS A 11 -4.71 -9.35 -2.05
CA LYS A 11 -5.98 -10.01 -1.79
C LYS A 11 -5.83 -11.10 -0.74
N SER A 12 -6.88 -11.25 0.07
CA SER A 12 -7.01 -12.43 0.92
C SER A 12 -7.35 -13.64 0.05
N PRO A 13 -6.66 -14.79 0.22
CA PRO A 13 -6.97 -15.99 -0.57
C PRO A 13 -8.35 -16.59 -0.24
N PHE A 14 -8.97 -16.19 0.88
CA PHE A 14 -10.25 -16.74 1.32
C PHE A 14 -11.44 -15.91 0.83
N THR A 15 -11.31 -14.59 0.75
CA THR A 15 -12.44 -13.69 0.46
C THR A 15 -12.27 -12.93 -0.84
N GLU A 16 -11.11 -12.99 -1.46
CA GLU A 16 -10.73 -12.20 -2.65
C GLU A 16 -10.82 -10.69 -2.41
N ALA A 17 -11.03 -10.26 -1.16
CA ALA A 17 -11.05 -8.85 -0.80
C ALA A 17 -9.64 -8.37 -0.52
N ILE A 18 -9.39 -7.07 -0.73
CA ILE A 18 -8.10 -6.47 -0.43
C ILE A 18 -7.89 -6.50 1.09
N SER A 19 -6.83 -7.16 1.54
CA SER A 19 -6.52 -7.30 2.97
C SER A 19 -5.40 -6.38 3.43
N SER A 20 -4.50 -6.00 2.54
CA SER A 20 -3.38 -5.12 2.86
C SER A 20 -2.82 -4.52 1.59
N ILE A 21 -1.83 -3.64 1.75
CA ILE A 21 -1.10 -3.05 0.62
C ILE A 21 0.39 -3.33 0.82
N LYS A 22 1.01 -3.89 -0.21
CA LYS A 22 2.45 -4.12 -0.23
C LYS A 22 3.12 -2.88 -0.82
N ILE A 23 3.97 -2.23 -0.03
CA ILE A 23 4.75 -1.10 -0.53
C ILE A 23 6.21 -1.48 -0.66
N ILE A 24 6.86 -0.93 -1.69
CA ILE A 24 8.30 -0.99 -1.84
C ILE A 24 8.79 0.45 -1.77
N ASP A 25 9.69 0.74 -0.83
CA ASP A 25 10.24 2.08 -0.66
C ASP A 25 11.44 2.31 -1.58
N ASN A 26 12.01 3.54 -1.54
CA ASN A 26 13.13 3.90 -2.38
C ASN A 26 14.43 3.14 -2.04
N GLU A 27 14.45 2.45 -0.91
CA GLU A 27 15.57 1.59 -0.51
C GLU A 27 15.33 0.13 -0.89
N ASN A 28 14.27 -0.16 -1.66
CA ASN A 28 13.84 -1.51 -2.08
C ASN A 28 13.42 -2.39 -0.91
N LYS A 29 13.00 -1.80 0.19
CA LYS A 29 12.45 -2.54 1.33
C LYS A 29 10.95 -2.74 1.14
N VAL A 30 10.47 -3.94 1.45
CA VAL A 30 9.07 -4.31 1.33
C VAL A 30 8.36 -4.09 2.66
N HIS A 31 7.19 -3.45 2.61
CA HIS A 31 6.35 -3.22 3.78
C HIS A 31 4.94 -3.69 3.47
N PHE A 32 4.29 -4.35 4.44
CA PHE A 32 2.89 -4.72 4.33
C PHE A 32 2.07 -3.83 5.26
N VAL A 33 1.10 -3.11 4.72
CA VAL A 33 0.35 -2.10 5.44
C VAL A 33 -1.12 -2.50 5.49
N PRO A 34 -1.73 -2.61 6.67
CA PRO A 34 -3.14 -2.94 6.78
C PRO A 34 -4.02 -1.79 6.33
N LEU A 35 -5.24 -2.10 5.90
CA LEU A 35 -6.22 -1.09 5.48
C LEU A 35 -6.90 -0.51 6.72
N ASN A 36 -6.17 0.28 7.48
CA ASN A 36 -6.63 0.88 8.73
C ASN A 36 -6.35 2.38 8.70
N ASN A 37 -7.41 3.18 8.79
CA ASN A 37 -7.30 4.64 8.74
C ASN A 37 -6.48 5.23 9.88
N ASP A 38 -6.34 4.50 10.99
CA ASP A 38 -5.51 4.94 12.12
C ASP A 38 -4.03 4.60 11.93
N ASN A 39 -3.69 3.86 10.90
CA ASN A 39 -2.31 3.48 10.61
C ASN A 39 -1.62 4.61 9.82
N THR A 40 -0.51 5.14 10.34
CA THR A 40 0.20 6.23 9.67
C THR A 40 0.76 5.83 8.31
N ASP A 41 1.22 4.59 8.16
CA ASP A 41 1.73 4.12 6.87
C ASP A 41 0.61 4.08 5.83
N TYR A 42 -0.59 3.70 6.23
CA TYR A 42 -1.75 3.71 5.34
C TYR A 42 -2.09 5.14 4.91
N GLN A 43 -2.05 6.09 5.84
CA GLN A 43 -2.26 7.50 5.54
C GLN A 43 -1.21 8.04 4.56
N ASP A 44 0.04 7.61 4.71
CA ASP A 44 1.11 7.98 3.78
C ASP A 44 0.83 7.45 2.37
N ILE A 45 0.28 6.25 2.26
CA ILE A 45 -0.13 5.67 0.97
C ILE A 45 -1.23 6.52 0.33
N LEU A 46 -2.23 6.92 1.12
CA LEU A 46 -3.33 7.74 0.62
C LEU A 46 -2.82 9.10 0.10
N GLN A 47 -1.87 9.70 0.80
CA GLN A 47 -1.25 10.95 0.35
C GLN A 47 -0.46 10.73 -0.94
N TRP A 48 0.26 9.63 -1.03
CA TRP A 48 1.03 9.27 -2.22
C TRP A 48 0.12 9.13 -3.45
N VAL A 49 -1.05 8.50 -3.28
CA VAL A 49 -2.05 8.40 -4.36
C VAL A 49 -2.59 9.78 -4.72
N ALA A 50 -2.86 10.63 -3.72
CA ALA A 50 -3.36 11.98 -3.95
C ALA A 50 -2.33 12.85 -4.72
N ASP A 51 -1.05 12.53 -4.61
CA ASP A 51 0.03 13.22 -5.33
C ASP A 51 0.12 12.81 -6.80
N GLY A 52 -0.72 11.91 -7.27
CA GLY A 52 -0.79 11.51 -8.67
C GLY A 52 -0.25 10.11 -8.97
N ASN A 53 -0.04 9.30 -7.94
CA ASN A 53 0.45 7.94 -8.10
C ASN A 53 -0.71 6.95 -8.09
N THR A 54 -0.46 5.72 -8.53
CA THR A 54 -1.50 4.69 -8.61
C THR A 54 -1.04 3.42 -7.89
N ILE A 55 -1.94 2.87 -7.07
CA ILE A 55 -1.72 1.57 -6.45
C ILE A 55 -2.03 0.49 -7.49
N GLN A 56 -1.11 -0.46 -7.67
CA GLN A 56 -1.29 -1.55 -8.62
C GLN A 56 -2.40 -2.48 -8.13
N GLU A 57 -3.15 -3.05 -9.07
CA GLU A 57 -4.19 -4.01 -8.74
C GLU A 57 -3.58 -5.31 -8.23
N ALA A 58 -4.33 -6.02 -7.37
CA ALA A 58 -3.95 -7.32 -6.88
C ALA A 58 -3.97 -8.36 -8.01
N ASP A 59 -3.06 -9.30 -7.92
CA ASP A 59 -3.00 -10.44 -8.87
C ASP A 59 -4.19 -11.38 -8.70
#